data_cf12ba34284b2d80abba6a622c554fcd
#
_entry.id   cf12ba34284b2d80abba6a622c554fcd
#
_cell.length_a   1.000
_cell.length_b   1.000
_cell.length_c   1.000
_cell.angle_alpha   90.00
_cell.angle_beta   90.00
_cell.angle_gamma   90.00
#
_symmetry.space_group_name_H-M   'P 1'
#
loop_
_entity.id
_entity.type
_entity.pdbx_description
1 polymer ?
#
loop_
_entity_poly.entity_id
_entity_poly.type
_entity_poly.pdbx_seq_one_letter_code
_entity_poly.pdbx_strand_id
1 'polypeptide(L)'
;MPANTDRLPEDGLLVVDALSKNFGGHQAVNQVSFALQAGVIGGLIGPNGAGKTTLFNCLTGFMPASSGRVLLDGVRISGRPSSAVFAAGLARTFQIPRPFPEMTVLENVMVAPRGQMGERFWTNWLRPALVARQERQTLAAARHWLDFVGLSSLANEPARILSGGQRKLLELARVMVAEPKIVLLDEPGAGVNPALLDQIVDKVRALNAQGTTFLIIEHNMDLVATLCHPVMVMAEGRLLLSGAAQTVLSDARVVEAYLGSPA
;
A
#
# COMPACT_ATOMS: atom_id res chain seq x y z
N MET A 1 13.25 1.37 33.58
CA MET A 1 14.34 0.77 32.79
C MET A 1 14.24 1.33 31.39
N PRO A 2 15.32 1.86 30.80
CA PRO A 2 15.24 2.46 29.46
C PRO A 2 14.96 1.35 28.44
N ALA A 3 14.05 1.68 27.52
CA ALA A 3 13.68 0.83 26.39
C ALA A 3 14.95 0.48 25.59
N ASN A 4 15.07 -0.80 25.31
CA ASN A 4 16.12 -1.37 24.46
C ASN A 4 16.07 -0.70 23.08
N THR A 5 17.03 0.18 22.81
CA THR A 5 17.27 0.74 21.49
C THR A 5 18.00 -0.31 20.66
N ASP A 6 17.34 -1.43 20.39
CA ASP A 6 17.80 -2.31 19.33
C ASP A 6 17.80 -1.50 18.02
N ARG A 7 19.00 -1.33 17.46
CA ARG A 7 19.17 -0.72 16.16
C ARG A 7 18.24 -1.45 15.21
N LEU A 8 17.38 -0.68 14.51
CA LEU A 8 16.55 -1.23 13.44
C LEU A 8 17.46 -2.05 12.52
N PRO A 9 17.03 -3.23 12.09
CA PRO A 9 17.78 -3.97 11.09
C PRO A 9 17.94 -3.07 9.88
N GLU A 10 19.18 -2.76 9.52
CA GLU A 10 19.51 -1.96 8.32
C GLU A 10 19.08 -2.71 7.03
N ASP A 11 18.71 -3.98 7.15
CA ASP A 11 18.44 -4.93 6.06
C ASP A 11 16.93 -5.19 5.87
N GLY A 12 16.12 -4.16 5.69
CA GLY A 12 14.72 -4.30 5.32
C GLY A 12 14.43 -3.78 3.91
N LEU A 13 13.42 -4.32 3.23
CA LEU A 13 12.93 -3.74 1.98
C LEU A 13 12.39 -2.33 2.23
N LEU A 14 11.59 -2.14 3.29
CA LEU A 14 11.13 -0.84 3.75
C LEU A 14 11.67 -0.59 5.16
N VAL A 15 12.45 0.47 5.34
CA VAL A 15 12.97 0.90 6.64
C VAL A 15 12.44 2.30 6.94
N VAL A 16 11.77 2.43 8.06
CA VAL A 16 11.28 3.69 8.61
C VAL A 16 12.06 3.99 9.87
N ASP A 17 12.72 5.14 9.93
CA ASP A 17 13.61 5.52 11.03
C ASP A 17 13.23 6.88 11.60
N ALA A 18 12.78 6.87 12.86
CA ALA A 18 12.37 8.03 13.66
C ALA A 18 11.44 9.00 12.92
N LEU A 19 10.53 8.46 12.08
CA LEU A 19 9.65 9.26 11.24
C LEU A 19 8.65 10.03 12.11
N SER A 20 8.57 11.34 11.90
CA SER A 20 7.65 12.20 12.64
C SER A 20 6.89 13.12 11.69
N LYS A 21 5.64 13.42 12.06
CA LYS A 21 4.79 14.41 11.38
C LYS A 21 4.02 15.25 12.35
N ASN A 22 4.26 16.57 12.27
CA ASN A 22 3.61 17.58 13.11
C ASN A 22 2.65 18.43 12.24
N PHE A 23 1.51 18.77 12.81
CA PHE A 23 0.55 19.72 12.28
C PHE A 23 0.35 20.83 13.33
N GLY A 24 1.09 21.92 13.19
CA GLY A 24 1.11 22.95 14.24
C GLY A 24 1.57 22.35 15.57
N GLY A 25 0.72 22.42 16.60
CA GLY A 25 1.01 21.87 17.93
C GLY A 25 0.69 20.37 18.10
N HIS A 26 0.05 19.73 17.12
CA HIS A 26 -0.33 18.31 17.18
C HIS A 26 0.68 17.42 16.48
N GLN A 27 1.21 16.43 17.18
CA GLN A 27 2.17 15.44 16.65
C GLN A 27 1.42 14.17 16.26
N ALA A 28 1.01 14.08 14.99
CA ALA A 28 0.23 12.96 14.46
C ALA A 28 1.05 11.68 14.23
N VAL A 29 2.36 11.80 14.01
CA VAL A 29 3.32 10.68 13.97
C VAL A 29 4.54 11.12 14.79
N ASN A 30 4.98 10.30 15.73
CA ASN A 30 6.00 10.63 16.71
C ASN A 30 7.08 9.55 16.76
N GLN A 31 8.21 9.78 16.08
CA GLN A 31 9.40 8.93 16.08
C GLN A 31 9.11 7.45 15.79
N VAL A 32 8.21 7.19 14.82
CA VAL A 32 7.86 5.85 14.40
C VAL A 32 9.05 5.21 13.68
N SER A 33 9.45 4.02 14.15
CA SER A 33 10.57 3.27 13.60
C SER A 33 10.20 1.80 13.46
N PHE A 34 10.38 1.24 12.25
CA PHE A 34 10.21 -0.19 11.97
C PHE A 34 10.93 -0.56 10.68
N ALA A 35 11.15 -1.86 10.49
CA ALA A 35 11.62 -2.42 9.23
C ALA A 35 10.69 -3.54 8.76
N LEU A 36 10.48 -3.63 7.45
CA LEU A 36 9.69 -4.68 6.82
C LEU A 36 10.57 -5.40 5.80
N GLN A 37 10.65 -6.71 5.93
CA GLN A 37 11.42 -7.56 5.03
C GLN A 37 10.71 -7.75 3.68
N ALA A 38 11.46 -8.10 2.63
CA ALA A 38 10.88 -8.46 1.36
C ALA A 38 10.03 -9.74 1.47
N GLY A 39 8.94 -9.81 0.70
CA GLY A 39 8.08 -10.98 0.62
C GLY A 39 7.19 -11.22 1.84
N VAL A 40 7.03 -10.25 2.74
CA VAL A 40 6.11 -10.39 3.88
C VAL A 40 4.82 -9.59 3.67
N ILE A 41 3.78 -9.95 4.39
CA ILE A 41 2.54 -9.16 4.54
C ILE A 41 2.53 -8.58 5.94
N GLY A 42 2.99 -7.33 6.11
CA GLY A 42 2.93 -6.62 7.38
C GLY A 42 1.55 -6.02 7.63
N GLY A 43 1.09 -6.07 8.89
CA GLY A 43 -0.13 -5.39 9.33
C GLY A 43 0.19 -4.13 10.14
N LEU A 44 -0.54 -3.05 9.90
CA LEU A 44 -0.49 -1.83 10.72
C LEU A 44 -1.87 -1.56 11.29
N ILE A 45 -2.04 -1.78 12.58
CA ILE A 45 -3.30 -1.63 13.29
C ILE A 45 -3.23 -0.53 14.34
N GLY A 46 -4.35 -0.17 14.92
CA GLY A 46 -4.47 0.84 15.98
C GLY A 46 -5.81 1.56 15.95
N PRO A 47 -6.20 2.25 17.01
CA PRO A 47 -7.45 2.98 17.09
C PRO A 47 -7.54 4.11 16.06
N ASN A 48 -8.74 4.67 15.91
CA ASN A 48 -8.93 5.87 15.10
C ASN A 48 -8.13 7.03 15.67
N GLY A 49 -7.48 7.82 14.81
CA GLY A 49 -6.60 8.90 15.26
C GLY A 49 -5.18 8.47 15.67
N ALA A 50 -4.84 7.16 15.66
CA ALA A 50 -3.49 6.69 16.00
C ALA A 50 -2.37 7.14 15.04
N GLY A 51 -2.69 7.80 13.92
CA GLY A 51 -1.71 8.31 12.97
C GLY A 51 -1.40 7.41 11.78
N LYS A 52 -2.06 6.27 11.62
CA LYS A 52 -1.81 5.28 10.55
C LYS A 52 -1.87 5.87 9.14
N THR A 53 -2.96 6.54 8.79
CA THR A 53 -3.13 7.19 7.48
C THR A 53 -2.11 8.31 7.26
N THR A 54 -1.77 9.06 8.32
CA THR A 54 -0.71 10.08 8.26
C THR A 54 0.65 9.44 7.98
N LEU A 55 0.96 8.33 8.63
CA LEU A 55 2.17 7.55 8.36
C LEU A 55 2.20 7.10 6.89
N PHE A 56 1.13 6.48 6.37
CA PHE A 56 1.04 6.08 4.96
C PHE A 56 1.22 7.25 4.00
N ASN A 57 0.64 8.42 4.30
CA ASN A 57 0.83 9.64 3.51
C ASN A 57 2.30 10.09 3.48
N CYS A 58 3.01 9.95 4.59
CA CYS A 58 4.44 10.26 4.65
C CYS A 58 5.30 9.24 3.88
N LEU A 59 4.99 7.93 4.00
CA LEU A 59 5.69 6.86 3.29
C LEU A 59 5.56 7.00 1.78
N THR A 60 4.39 7.41 1.30
CA THR A 60 4.08 7.53 -0.15
C THR A 60 4.48 8.88 -0.75
N GLY A 61 5.05 9.81 0.03
CA GLY A 61 5.39 11.15 -0.44
C GLY A 61 4.19 12.03 -0.77
N PHE A 62 2.97 11.61 -0.38
CA PHE A 62 1.77 12.44 -0.48
C PHE A 62 1.81 13.62 0.49
N MET A 63 2.55 13.44 1.59
CA MET A 63 2.79 14.44 2.62
C MET A 63 4.26 14.39 3.06
N PRO A 64 4.97 15.53 3.15
CA PRO A 64 6.32 15.54 3.67
C PRO A 64 6.32 15.23 5.17
N ALA A 65 7.21 14.35 5.61
CA ALA A 65 7.50 14.17 7.03
C ALA A 65 8.15 15.42 7.63
N SER A 66 7.96 15.65 8.93
CA SER A 66 8.62 16.75 9.65
C SER A 66 10.06 16.40 10.02
N SER A 67 10.33 15.12 10.32
CA SER A 67 11.67 14.59 10.58
C SER A 67 11.73 13.08 10.35
N GLY A 68 12.93 12.51 10.44
CA GLY A 68 13.16 11.09 10.20
C GLY A 68 13.45 10.76 8.74
N ARG A 69 13.57 9.47 8.44
CA ARG A 69 13.88 9.00 7.09
C ARG A 69 13.12 7.72 6.76
N VAL A 70 12.90 7.52 5.46
CA VAL A 70 12.33 6.30 4.90
C VAL A 70 13.27 5.81 3.80
N LEU A 71 13.63 4.55 3.87
CA LEU A 71 14.42 3.85 2.86
C LEU A 71 13.58 2.76 2.23
N LEU A 72 13.65 2.62 0.93
CA LEU A 72 13.09 1.52 0.16
C LEU A 72 14.25 0.85 -0.60
N ASP A 73 14.49 -0.43 -0.29
CA ASP A 73 15.58 -1.20 -0.89
C ASP A 73 16.93 -0.43 -0.79
N GLY A 74 17.23 0.08 0.42
CA GLY A 74 18.41 0.88 0.72
C GLY A 74 18.41 2.32 0.18
N VAL A 75 17.46 2.68 -0.68
CA VAL A 75 17.37 4.01 -1.31
C VAL A 75 16.45 4.93 -0.51
N ARG A 76 16.94 6.11 -0.12
CA ARG A 76 16.12 7.10 0.58
C ARG A 76 14.99 7.62 -0.31
N ILE A 77 13.75 7.48 0.15
CA ILE A 77 12.53 7.97 -0.52
C ILE A 77 11.84 9.10 0.23
N SER A 78 12.15 9.31 1.52
CA SER A 78 11.58 10.41 2.30
C SER A 78 11.92 11.77 1.69
N GLY A 79 10.90 12.66 1.63
CA GLY A 79 11.00 13.99 1.03
C GLY A 79 10.92 14.00 -0.50
N ARG A 80 10.76 12.85 -1.16
CA ARG A 80 10.50 12.77 -2.60
C ARG A 80 9.01 12.95 -2.89
N PRO A 81 8.61 13.50 -4.05
CA PRO A 81 7.22 13.56 -4.46
C PRO A 81 6.67 12.15 -4.73
N SER A 82 5.33 11.97 -4.61
CA SER A 82 4.67 10.66 -4.77
C SER A 82 5.02 9.95 -6.07
N SER A 83 5.17 10.68 -7.17
CA SER A 83 5.57 10.09 -8.46
C SER A 83 6.97 9.44 -8.41
N ALA A 84 7.93 10.06 -7.70
CA ALA A 84 9.26 9.51 -7.53
C ALA A 84 9.28 8.32 -6.55
N VAL A 85 8.44 8.36 -5.50
CA VAL A 85 8.26 7.24 -4.57
C VAL A 85 7.63 6.04 -5.30
N PHE A 86 6.59 6.28 -6.10
CA PHE A 86 5.99 5.27 -6.95
C PHE A 86 6.99 4.69 -7.96
N ALA A 87 7.79 5.55 -8.62
CA ALA A 87 8.86 5.13 -9.52
C ALA A 87 9.94 4.27 -8.83
N ALA A 88 10.20 4.50 -7.54
CA ALA A 88 11.12 3.68 -6.75
C ALA A 88 10.59 2.28 -6.41
N GLY A 89 9.28 2.05 -6.53
CA GLY A 89 8.65 0.75 -6.31
C GLY A 89 7.69 0.66 -5.14
N LEU A 90 7.34 1.77 -4.50
CA LEU A 90 6.32 1.80 -3.46
C LEU A 90 5.00 2.29 -4.05
N ALA A 91 4.01 1.42 -4.11
CA ALA A 91 2.67 1.74 -4.57
C ALA A 91 1.67 1.73 -3.40
N ARG A 92 0.54 2.42 -3.55
CA ARG A 92 -0.54 2.46 -2.56
C ARG A 92 -1.88 2.37 -3.25
N THR A 93 -2.80 1.62 -2.64
CA THR A 93 -4.24 1.73 -2.92
C THR A 93 -4.86 2.78 -2.00
N PHE A 94 -6.01 3.32 -2.41
CA PHE A 94 -6.76 4.26 -1.58
C PHE A 94 -7.95 3.55 -0.95
N GLN A 95 -8.35 3.99 0.24
CA GLN A 95 -9.53 3.48 0.93
C GLN A 95 -10.80 3.52 0.05
N ILE A 96 -10.95 4.60 -0.74
CA ILE A 96 -12.00 4.74 -1.75
C ILE A 96 -11.35 4.70 -3.12
N PRO A 97 -11.53 3.62 -3.90
CA PRO A 97 -11.00 3.52 -5.26
C PRO A 97 -11.53 4.65 -6.16
N ARG A 98 -10.62 5.27 -6.90
CA ARG A 98 -10.96 6.34 -7.86
C ARG A 98 -10.53 5.95 -9.27
N PRO A 99 -11.21 5.03 -9.92
CA PRO A 99 -10.98 4.76 -11.34
C PRO A 99 -11.42 5.99 -12.16
N PHE A 100 -10.90 6.10 -13.37
CA PHE A 100 -11.41 7.03 -14.36
C PHE A 100 -12.75 6.50 -14.89
N PRO A 101 -13.89 7.09 -14.53
CA PRO A 101 -15.20 6.46 -14.71
C PRO A 101 -15.62 6.30 -16.18
N GLU A 102 -15.16 7.22 -17.04
CA GLU A 102 -15.49 7.21 -18.47
C GLU A 102 -14.52 6.36 -19.31
N MET A 103 -13.37 6.00 -18.77
CA MET A 103 -12.44 5.07 -19.41
C MET A 103 -12.93 3.64 -19.20
N THR A 104 -12.61 2.76 -20.15
CA THR A 104 -12.85 1.33 -19.99
C THR A 104 -12.03 0.75 -18.83
N VAL A 105 -12.44 -0.39 -18.31
CA VAL A 105 -11.72 -1.13 -17.27
C VAL A 105 -10.29 -1.43 -17.74
N LEU A 106 -10.11 -1.81 -19.01
CA LEU A 106 -8.80 -2.06 -19.60
C LEU A 106 -7.94 -0.79 -19.66
N GLU A 107 -8.48 0.32 -20.16
CA GLU A 107 -7.76 1.61 -20.23
C GLU A 107 -7.33 2.08 -18.85
N ASN A 108 -8.17 1.89 -17.83
CA ASN A 108 -7.83 2.20 -16.44
C ASN A 108 -6.57 1.47 -15.95
N VAL A 109 -6.32 0.24 -16.39
CA VAL A 109 -5.09 -0.49 -16.08
C VAL A 109 -3.94 0.01 -16.96
N MET A 110 -4.18 0.27 -18.24
CA MET A 110 -3.15 0.68 -19.19
C MET A 110 -2.52 2.04 -18.90
N VAL A 111 -3.19 2.93 -18.18
CA VAL A 111 -2.60 4.25 -17.80
C VAL A 111 -1.66 4.19 -16.61
N ALA A 112 -1.60 3.07 -15.87
CA ALA A 112 -0.83 2.97 -14.64
C ALA A 112 0.66 2.55 -14.78
N PRO A 113 1.13 1.88 -15.84
CA PRO A 113 2.53 1.50 -15.99
C PRO A 113 3.48 2.71 -15.99
N ARG A 114 4.69 2.47 -15.49
CA ARG A 114 5.71 3.52 -15.36
C ARG A 114 6.42 3.78 -16.68
N GLY A 115 6.86 5.03 -16.90
CA GLY A 115 7.80 5.38 -17.96
C GLY A 115 7.26 5.14 -19.37
N GLN A 116 5.99 5.41 -19.60
CA GLN A 116 5.39 5.28 -20.92
C GLN A 116 6.05 6.27 -21.89
N MET A 117 6.68 5.73 -22.94
CA MET A 117 7.39 6.53 -23.93
C MET A 117 6.44 7.43 -24.73
N GLY A 118 5.16 7.03 -24.85
CA GLY A 118 4.10 7.78 -25.49
C GLY A 118 3.75 9.12 -24.83
N GLU A 119 4.11 9.32 -23.56
CA GLU A 119 3.94 10.59 -22.85
C GLU A 119 4.84 11.71 -23.39
N ARG A 120 5.91 11.36 -24.12
CA ARG A 120 6.84 12.32 -24.71
C ARG A 120 6.48 12.57 -26.15
N PHE A 121 5.98 13.77 -26.47
CA PHE A 121 5.57 14.17 -27.81
C PHE A 121 6.58 13.81 -28.90
N TRP A 122 7.89 14.09 -28.69
CA TRP A 122 8.93 13.80 -29.64
C TRP A 122 9.20 12.31 -29.85
N THR A 123 8.92 11.47 -28.85
CA THR A 123 9.14 10.01 -28.95
C THR A 123 8.11 9.38 -29.88
N ASN A 124 6.86 9.83 -29.86
CA ASN A 124 5.81 9.36 -30.76
C ASN A 124 6.14 9.64 -32.23
N TRP A 125 6.78 10.74 -32.51
CA TRP A 125 7.13 11.13 -33.88
C TRP A 125 8.44 10.51 -34.36
N LEU A 126 9.46 10.43 -33.49
CA LEU A 126 10.80 9.95 -33.87
C LEU A 126 10.95 8.41 -33.77
N ARG A 127 10.15 7.75 -32.93
CA ARG A 127 10.27 6.29 -32.66
C ARG A 127 8.92 5.56 -32.57
N PRO A 128 8.05 5.65 -33.57
CA PRO A 128 6.69 5.10 -33.50
C PRO A 128 6.69 3.57 -33.30
N ALA A 129 7.65 2.85 -33.87
CA ALA A 129 7.75 1.40 -33.70
C ALA A 129 8.05 0.98 -32.23
N LEU A 130 8.83 1.77 -31.49
CA LEU A 130 9.11 1.52 -30.07
C LEU A 130 7.88 1.80 -29.21
N VAL A 131 7.16 2.90 -29.49
CA VAL A 131 5.90 3.21 -28.82
C VAL A 131 4.88 2.11 -29.04
N ALA A 132 4.65 1.71 -30.27
CA ALA A 132 3.73 0.61 -30.62
C ALA A 132 4.11 -0.74 -29.98
N ARG A 133 5.41 -1.00 -29.80
CA ARG A 133 5.88 -2.18 -29.07
C ARG A 133 5.54 -2.09 -27.59
N GLN A 134 5.80 -0.94 -26.95
CA GLN A 134 5.51 -0.72 -25.54
C GLN A 134 3.99 -0.78 -25.28
N GLU A 135 3.17 -0.18 -26.14
CA GLU A 135 1.71 -0.24 -26.02
C GLU A 135 1.19 -1.67 -26.07
N ARG A 136 1.73 -2.51 -26.98
CA ARG A 136 1.38 -3.94 -27.04
C ARG A 136 1.77 -4.69 -25.77
N GLN A 137 2.94 -4.38 -25.19
CA GLN A 137 3.38 -4.97 -23.93
C GLN A 137 2.48 -4.52 -22.77
N THR A 138 2.16 -3.23 -22.69
CA THR A 138 1.22 -2.66 -21.70
C THR A 138 -0.17 -3.31 -21.84
N LEU A 139 -0.67 -3.46 -23.06
CA LEU A 139 -1.96 -4.12 -23.31
C LEU A 139 -1.96 -5.59 -22.84
N ALA A 140 -0.89 -6.33 -23.14
CA ALA A 140 -0.77 -7.71 -22.70
C ALA A 140 -0.70 -7.83 -21.18
N ALA A 141 0.08 -6.97 -20.52
CA ALA A 141 0.17 -6.89 -19.06
C ALA A 141 -1.17 -6.49 -18.43
N ALA A 142 -1.87 -5.50 -18.99
CA ALA A 142 -3.17 -5.07 -18.51
C ALA A 142 -4.22 -6.19 -18.59
N ARG A 143 -4.26 -6.94 -19.70
CA ARG A 143 -5.14 -8.10 -19.83
C ARG A 143 -4.80 -9.21 -18.84
N HIS A 144 -3.53 -9.49 -18.62
CA HIS A 144 -3.08 -10.46 -17.61
C HIS A 144 -3.57 -10.07 -16.22
N TRP A 145 -3.42 -8.80 -15.81
CA TRP A 145 -3.87 -8.35 -14.51
C TRP A 145 -5.39 -8.32 -14.37
N LEU A 146 -6.13 -8.00 -15.44
CA LEU A 146 -7.59 -8.11 -15.44
C LEU A 146 -8.07 -9.56 -15.32
N ASP A 147 -7.39 -10.49 -15.96
CA ASP A 147 -7.65 -11.91 -15.81
C ASP A 147 -7.37 -12.38 -14.38
N PHE A 148 -6.22 -12.01 -13.84
CA PHE A 148 -5.84 -12.33 -12.47
C PHE A 148 -6.89 -11.86 -11.45
N VAL A 149 -7.46 -10.66 -11.59
CA VAL A 149 -8.48 -10.14 -10.67
C VAL A 149 -9.91 -10.53 -11.06
N GLY A 150 -10.12 -11.28 -12.15
CA GLY A 150 -11.43 -11.77 -12.58
C GLY A 150 -12.31 -10.70 -13.24
N LEU A 151 -11.71 -9.68 -13.87
CA LEU A 151 -12.44 -8.60 -14.55
C LEU A 151 -12.32 -8.65 -16.08
N SER A 152 -11.82 -9.74 -16.68
CA SER A 152 -11.61 -9.87 -18.13
C SER A 152 -12.90 -9.65 -18.94
N SER A 153 -14.04 -10.15 -18.46
CA SER A 153 -15.34 -10.00 -19.14
C SER A 153 -15.83 -8.54 -19.19
N LEU A 154 -15.33 -7.69 -18.30
CA LEU A 154 -15.68 -6.27 -18.19
C LEU A 154 -14.60 -5.36 -18.81
N ALA A 155 -13.58 -5.92 -19.45
CA ALA A 155 -12.42 -5.16 -19.93
C ALA A 155 -12.77 -3.96 -20.82
N ASN A 156 -13.77 -4.11 -21.69
CA ASN A 156 -14.21 -3.05 -22.62
C ASN A 156 -15.37 -2.20 -22.07
N GLU A 157 -15.85 -2.48 -20.89
CA GLU A 157 -16.92 -1.72 -20.25
C GLU A 157 -16.36 -0.49 -19.52
N PRO A 158 -17.13 0.63 -19.46
CA PRO A 158 -16.72 1.81 -18.72
C PRO A 158 -16.63 1.52 -17.21
N ALA A 159 -15.58 2.00 -16.55
CA ALA A 159 -15.32 1.69 -15.14
C ALA A 159 -16.44 2.18 -14.18
N ARG A 160 -17.30 3.12 -14.60
CA ARG A 160 -18.42 3.61 -13.79
C ARG A 160 -19.45 2.52 -13.45
N ILE A 161 -19.59 1.48 -14.27
CA ILE A 161 -20.56 0.40 -14.01
C ILE A 161 -20.11 -0.59 -12.93
N LEU A 162 -18.81 -0.57 -12.58
CA LEU A 162 -18.26 -1.50 -11.61
C LEU A 162 -18.88 -1.31 -10.22
N SER A 163 -19.21 -2.42 -9.57
CA SER A 163 -19.54 -2.42 -8.14
C SER A 163 -18.39 -1.91 -7.28
N GLY A 164 -18.66 -1.55 -6.02
CA GLY A 164 -17.62 -1.09 -5.08
C GLY A 164 -16.44 -2.05 -4.97
N GLY A 165 -16.72 -3.34 -4.91
CA GLY A 165 -15.69 -4.34 -4.80
C GLY A 165 -14.94 -4.62 -6.10
N GLN A 166 -15.62 -4.63 -7.24
CA GLN A 166 -14.96 -4.71 -8.54
C GLN A 166 -14.01 -3.51 -8.75
N ARG A 167 -14.36 -2.33 -8.24
CA ARG A 167 -13.44 -1.17 -8.23
C ARG A 167 -12.19 -1.41 -7.39
N LYS A 168 -12.29 -2.08 -6.25
CA LYS A 168 -11.10 -2.46 -5.44
C LYS A 168 -10.22 -3.48 -6.15
N LEU A 169 -10.81 -4.46 -6.83
CA LEU A 169 -10.08 -5.41 -7.66
C LEU A 169 -9.39 -4.71 -8.86
N LEU A 170 -10.09 -3.78 -9.51
CA LEU A 170 -9.50 -2.95 -10.57
C LEU A 170 -8.32 -2.12 -10.04
N GLU A 171 -8.44 -1.55 -8.84
CA GLU A 171 -7.35 -0.79 -8.23
C GLU A 171 -6.13 -1.67 -7.95
N LEU A 172 -6.34 -2.90 -7.47
CA LEU A 172 -5.25 -3.86 -7.30
C LEU A 172 -4.56 -4.16 -8.65
N ALA A 173 -5.31 -4.39 -9.71
CA ALA A 173 -4.76 -4.59 -11.05
C ALA A 173 -3.95 -3.37 -11.55
N ARG A 174 -4.46 -2.15 -11.31
CA ARG A 174 -3.77 -0.88 -11.63
C ARG A 174 -2.46 -0.71 -10.88
N VAL A 175 -2.41 -1.14 -9.64
CA VAL A 175 -1.18 -1.09 -8.84
C VAL A 175 -0.18 -2.13 -9.34
N MET A 176 -0.64 -3.35 -9.59
CA MET A 176 0.24 -4.47 -9.93
C MET A 176 0.85 -4.37 -11.34
N VAL A 177 0.16 -3.74 -12.29
CA VAL A 177 0.71 -3.54 -13.65
C VAL A 177 1.98 -2.66 -13.66
N ALA A 178 2.22 -1.90 -12.59
CA ALA A 178 3.42 -1.09 -12.39
C ALA A 178 4.59 -1.87 -11.76
N GLU A 179 4.42 -3.17 -11.47
CA GLU A 179 5.42 -4.06 -10.88
C GLU A 179 6.06 -3.47 -9.60
N PRO A 180 5.26 -3.18 -8.57
CA PRO A 180 5.78 -2.58 -7.35
C PRO A 180 6.60 -3.59 -6.53
N LYS A 181 7.62 -3.10 -5.79
CA LYS A 181 8.36 -3.88 -4.79
C LYS A 181 7.53 -4.09 -3.53
N ILE A 182 6.75 -3.07 -3.16
CA ILE A 182 5.86 -3.08 -2.00
C ILE A 182 4.56 -2.35 -2.32
N VAL A 183 3.45 -2.91 -1.85
CA VAL A 183 2.11 -2.32 -1.96
C VAL A 183 1.57 -1.98 -0.57
N LEU A 184 1.19 -0.74 -0.38
CA LEU A 184 0.48 -0.28 0.80
C LEU A 184 -1.03 -0.39 0.55
N LEU A 185 -1.73 -1.24 1.30
CA LEU A 185 -3.19 -1.41 1.23
C LEU A 185 -3.85 -0.67 2.39
N ASP A 186 -4.74 0.26 2.06
CA ASP A 186 -5.45 1.08 3.04
C ASP A 186 -6.90 0.57 3.19
N GLU A 187 -7.17 -0.19 4.24
CA GLU A 187 -8.46 -0.80 4.58
C GLU A 187 -9.12 -1.54 3.39
N PRO A 188 -8.45 -2.56 2.83
CA PRO A 188 -9.00 -3.31 1.69
C PRO A 188 -10.37 -3.96 1.98
N GLY A 189 -10.65 -4.27 3.26
CA GLY A 189 -11.92 -4.85 3.70
C GLY A 189 -13.06 -3.85 3.87
N ALA A 190 -12.80 -2.54 3.90
CA ALA A 190 -13.83 -1.55 4.18
C ALA A 190 -14.92 -1.51 3.11
N GLY A 191 -16.19 -1.68 3.52
CA GLY A 191 -17.34 -1.56 2.63
C GLY A 191 -17.50 -2.67 1.59
N VAL A 192 -16.85 -3.82 1.75
CA VAL A 192 -17.01 -4.99 0.91
C VAL A 192 -17.75 -6.11 1.65
N ASN A 193 -18.49 -6.94 0.92
CA ASN A 193 -19.09 -8.12 1.51
C ASN A 193 -18.03 -9.21 1.80
N PRO A 194 -18.31 -10.17 2.71
CA PRO A 194 -17.33 -11.20 3.10
C PRO A 194 -16.76 -12.00 1.93
N ALA A 195 -17.61 -12.45 0.99
CA ALA A 195 -17.14 -13.25 -0.14
C ALA A 195 -16.16 -12.52 -1.04
N LEU A 196 -16.30 -11.21 -1.21
CA LEU A 196 -15.38 -10.39 -1.97
C LEU A 196 -14.11 -10.10 -1.18
N LEU A 197 -14.22 -9.93 0.15
CA LEU A 197 -13.06 -9.79 1.02
C LEU A 197 -12.16 -11.03 0.90
N ASP A 198 -12.75 -12.23 0.93
CA ASP A 198 -12.02 -13.48 0.74
C ASP A 198 -11.29 -13.51 -0.61
N GLN A 199 -11.95 -13.07 -1.69
CA GLN A 199 -11.31 -12.95 -2.99
C GLN A 199 -10.11 -11.99 -2.99
N ILE A 200 -10.24 -10.82 -2.35
CA ILE A 200 -9.14 -9.86 -2.23
C ILE A 200 -7.98 -10.47 -1.44
N VAL A 201 -8.28 -11.14 -0.33
CA VAL A 201 -7.27 -11.83 0.51
C VAL A 201 -6.54 -12.90 -0.27
N ASP A 202 -7.26 -13.74 -1.03
CA ASP A 202 -6.65 -14.78 -1.87
C ASP A 202 -5.74 -14.19 -2.95
N LYS A 203 -6.14 -13.05 -3.57
CA LYS A 203 -5.28 -12.35 -4.53
C LYS A 203 -4.03 -11.79 -3.85
N VAL A 204 -4.15 -11.18 -2.67
CA VAL A 204 -3.01 -10.69 -1.90
C VAL A 204 -2.05 -11.82 -1.53
N ARG A 205 -2.57 -12.97 -1.05
CA ARG A 205 -1.75 -14.16 -0.77
C ARG A 205 -1.03 -14.69 -2.02
N ALA A 206 -1.74 -14.78 -3.14
CA ALA A 206 -1.17 -15.24 -4.40
C ALA A 206 -0.04 -14.33 -4.89
N LEU A 207 -0.21 -13.02 -4.77
CA LEU A 207 0.81 -12.03 -5.13
C LEU A 207 2.01 -12.06 -4.17
N ASN A 208 1.74 -12.24 -2.88
CA ASN A 208 2.81 -12.37 -1.88
C ASN A 208 3.63 -13.64 -2.10
N ALA A 209 3.00 -14.76 -2.44
CA ALA A 209 3.68 -15.99 -2.81
C ALA A 209 4.58 -15.85 -4.05
N GLN A 210 4.33 -14.84 -4.91
CA GLN A 210 5.17 -14.44 -6.04
C GLN A 210 6.27 -13.42 -5.67
N GLY A 211 6.39 -13.07 -4.36
CA GLY A 211 7.43 -12.19 -3.85
C GLY A 211 7.01 -10.74 -3.63
N THR A 212 5.77 -10.35 -3.93
CA THR A 212 5.28 -8.98 -3.64
C THR A 212 5.16 -8.77 -2.14
N THR A 213 5.70 -7.67 -1.64
CA THR A 213 5.59 -7.29 -0.23
C THR A 213 4.35 -6.42 -0.02
N PHE A 214 3.68 -6.60 1.10
CA PHE A 214 2.51 -5.80 1.46
C PHE A 214 2.67 -5.16 2.83
N LEU A 215 2.13 -3.95 3.00
CA LEU A 215 1.85 -3.33 4.29
C LEU A 215 0.38 -2.92 4.30
N ILE A 216 -0.40 -3.49 5.22
CA ILE A 216 -1.86 -3.37 5.23
C ILE A 216 -2.31 -2.62 6.47
N ILE A 217 -3.07 -1.53 6.31
CA ILE A 217 -3.88 -0.96 7.40
C ILE A 217 -5.21 -1.70 7.41
N GLU A 218 -5.57 -2.27 8.55
CA GLU A 218 -6.86 -2.94 8.73
C GLU A 218 -7.41 -2.76 10.14
N HIS A 219 -8.73 -2.88 10.25
CA HIS A 219 -9.47 -2.87 11.51
C HIS A 219 -10.10 -4.23 11.84
N ASN A 220 -10.18 -5.12 10.86
CA ASN A 220 -10.66 -6.49 11.04
C ASN A 220 -9.53 -7.35 11.63
N MET A 221 -9.63 -7.65 12.93
CA MET A 221 -8.59 -8.38 13.68
C MET A 221 -8.43 -9.82 13.20
N ASP A 222 -9.49 -10.47 12.75
CA ASP A 222 -9.44 -11.84 12.22
C ASP A 222 -8.64 -11.87 10.92
N LEU A 223 -8.86 -10.88 10.05
CA LEU A 223 -8.09 -10.74 8.82
C LEU A 223 -6.61 -10.47 9.13
N VAL A 224 -6.33 -9.58 10.06
CA VAL A 224 -4.95 -9.28 10.49
C VAL A 224 -4.29 -10.52 11.07
N ALA A 225 -4.98 -11.26 11.94
CA ALA A 225 -4.45 -12.47 12.57
C ALA A 225 -4.11 -13.58 11.58
N THR A 226 -4.89 -13.69 10.49
CA THR A 226 -4.75 -14.76 9.49
C THR A 226 -3.83 -14.40 8.31
N LEU A 227 -3.63 -13.11 8.05
CA LEU A 227 -2.93 -12.64 6.85
C LEU A 227 -1.58 -11.98 7.16
N CYS A 228 -1.47 -11.28 8.29
CA CYS A 228 -0.35 -10.37 8.53
C CYS A 228 0.73 -10.95 9.45
N HIS A 229 1.99 -10.81 9.03
CA HIS A 229 3.18 -11.06 9.83
C HIS A 229 4.36 -10.23 9.29
N PRO A 230 4.97 -9.33 10.11
CA PRO A 230 4.61 -8.94 11.46
C PRO A 230 3.36 -8.06 11.54
N VAL A 231 2.76 -7.97 12.74
CA VAL A 231 1.73 -6.99 13.07
C VAL A 231 2.34 -5.88 13.91
N MET A 232 2.09 -4.65 13.51
CA MET A 232 2.53 -3.43 14.16
C MET A 232 1.34 -2.66 14.71
N VAL A 233 1.40 -2.20 15.95
CA VAL A 233 0.33 -1.42 16.56
C VAL A 233 0.77 0.02 16.74
N MET A 234 -0.03 0.94 16.24
CA MET A 234 0.14 2.37 16.53
C MET A 234 -0.91 2.86 17.53
N ALA A 235 -0.46 3.67 18.49
CA ALA A 235 -1.30 4.44 19.39
C ALA A 235 -0.66 5.83 19.60
N GLU A 236 -1.47 6.88 19.65
CA GLU A 236 -1.03 8.27 19.90
C GLU A 236 0.17 8.72 19.04
N GLY A 237 0.16 8.32 17.77
CA GLY A 237 1.22 8.64 16.82
C GLY A 237 2.51 7.84 16.99
N ARG A 238 2.58 6.86 17.88
CA ARG A 238 3.77 6.06 18.17
C ARG A 238 3.56 4.59 17.83
N LEU A 239 4.65 3.88 17.55
CA LEU A 239 4.64 2.43 17.51
C LEU A 239 4.63 1.89 18.95
N LEU A 240 3.55 1.21 19.32
CA LEU A 240 3.37 0.65 20.65
C LEU A 240 4.04 -0.72 20.77
N LEU A 241 3.83 -1.59 19.77
CA LEU A 241 4.29 -2.97 19.76
C LEU A 241 4.40 -3.47 18.32
N SER A 242 5.31 -4.41 18.09
CA SER A 242 5.44 -5.14 16.82
C SER A 242 5.79 -6.59 17.11
N GLY A 243 5.19 -7.53 16.36
CA GLY A 243 5.47 -8.97 16.54
C GLY A 243 4.47 -9.88 15.83
N ALA A 244 4.42 -11.13 16.26
CA ALA A 244 3.44 -12.09 15.77
C ALA A 244 2.02 -11.66 16.16
N ALA A 245 1.04 -11.86 15.25
CA ALA A 245 -0.33 -11.42 15.45
C ALA A 245 -0.94 -11.88 16.78
N GLN A 246 -0.79 -13.16 17.11
CA GLN A 246 -1.33 -13.72 18.36
C GLN A 246 -0.78 -13.02 19.61
N THR A 247 0.53 -12.76 19.64
CA THR A 247 1.19 -12.08 20.77
C THR A 247 0.74 -10.63 20.87
N VAL A 248 0.68 -9.95 19.71
CA VAL A 248 0.32 -8.54 19.65
C VAL A 248 -1.15 -8.31 20.03
N LEU A 249 -2.08 -9.12 19.51
CA LEU A 249 -3.51 -8.95 19.75
C LEU A 249 -3.93 -9.33 21.17
N SER A 250 -3.13 -10.14 21.89
CA SER A 250 -3.37 -10.50 23.30
C SER A 250 -2.67 -9.57 24.30
N ASP A 251 -1.84 -8.63 23.86
CA ASP A 251 -1.10 -7.74 24.76
C ASP A 251 -2.05 -6.72 25.43
N ALA A 252 -1.97 -6.60 26.74
CA ALA A 252 -2.84 -5.72 27.52
C ALA A 252 -2.78 -4.25 27.09
N ARG A 253 -1.60 -3.77 26.67
CA ARG A 253 -1.41 -2.38 26.18
C ARG A 253 -2.18 -2.15 24.89
N VAL A 254 -2.27 -3.18 24.03
CA VAL A 254 -3.03 -3.11 22.77
C VAL A 254 -4.51 -3.07 23.08
N VAL A 255 -4.99 -3.94 23.97
CA VAL A 255 -6.40 -3.96 24.41
C VAL A 255 -6.78 -2.61 25.03
N GLU A 256 -5.96 -2.05 25.92
CA GLU A 256 -6.18 -0.75 26.55
C GLU A 256 -6.23 0.38 25.51
N ALA A 257 -5.33 0.38 24.52
CA ALA A 257 -5.32 1.37 23.46
C ALA A 257 -6.61 1.37 22.62
N TYR A 258 -7.26 0.22 22.44
CA TYR A 258 -8.54 0.11 21.71
C TYR A 258 -9.77 0.42 22.58
N LEU A 259 -9.74 0.05 23.87
CA LEU A 259 -10.86 0.31 24.79
C LEU A 259 -10.89 1.75 25.30
N GLY A 260 -9.78 2.47 25.20
CA GLY A 260 -9.55 3.75 25.84
C GLY A 260 -9.23 3.55 27.32
N SER A 261 -8.38 4.42 27.89
CA SER A 261 -8.23 4.47 29.34
C SER A 261 -9.59 4.83 29.94
N PRO A 262 -10.06 4.11 30.97
CA PRO A 262 -11.22 4.59 31.73
C PRO A 262 -10.88 5.97 32.28
N ALA A 263 -11.78 6.94 32.02
CA ALA A 263 -11.66 8.32 32.42
C ALA A 263 -11.63 8.48 33.97
#